data_8c954a33b9a1e75834cacdf509ea2e75
#
_entry.id   8c954a33b9a1e75834cacdf509ea2e75
#
_cell.length_a   1.000
_cell.length_b   1.000
_cell.length_c   1.000
_cell.angle_alpha   90.00
_cell.angle_beta   90.00
_cell.angle_gamma   90.00
#
_symmetry.space_group_name_H-M   'P 1'
#
loop_
_entity.id
_entity.type
_entity.pdbx_description
1 polymer ?
#
loop_
_entity_poly.entity_id
_entity_poly.type
_entity_poly.pdbx_seq_one_letter_code
_entity_poly.pdbx_strand_id
1 'polypeptide(L)'
;MFNQLVASIAAVGLKRPITVTKSEILDGEQWYGLLCGEGRLTACQELGEEYIPCHIVEVSGDEGFLISLAENIARRKHTNLEILSAIRVLYERGYSEKDISRKIGLHQAYIRGILHLLREGEVRLIAGVEKGYLPIDVAVDISRAKEKEVQTALSDLYQQQKLKRGDIAKIRRLIQQRKRDGKTYHFTPKRNTPINKEKLLQMYENEIKRRQLMATQAEFCQQQLLIILSGLNRLFEDNHFKTLLRAERIVDMPENLSKCLNHYRETYINESA
;
A
#
# COMPACT_ATOMS: atom_id res chain seq x y z
N MET A 1 -19.76 -12.58 21.90
CA MET A 1 -18.56 -11.96 22.51
C MET A 1 -18.92 -11.18 23.76
N PHE A 2 -19.93 -10.31 23.77
CA PHE A 2 -20.34 -9.52 24.96
C PHE A 2 -20.85 -10.44 26.11
N ASN A 3 -21.75 -11.38 25.85
CA ASN A 3 -22.24 -12.34 26.84
C ASN A 3 -21.12 -13.20 27.48
N GLN A 4 -20.05 -13.47 26.75
CA GLN A 4 -18.86 -14.15 27.31
C GLN A 4 -18.10 -13.24 28.28
N LEU A 5 -18.08 -11.94 28.03
CA LEU A 5 -17.48 -10.94 28.92
C LEU A 5 -18.29 -10.84 30.20
N VAL A 6 -19.63 -10.75 30.12
CA VAL A 6 -20.54 -10.73 31.26
C VAL A 6 -20.36 -11.99 32.11
N ALA A 7 -20.39 -13.19 31.51
CA ALA A 7 -20.19 -14.45 32.20
C ALA A 7 -18.80 -14.55 32.88
N SER A 8 -17.76 -14.02 32.22
CA SER A 8 -16.41 -13.98 32.79
C SER A 8 -16.31 -13.06 34.00
N ILE A 9 -16.94 -11.87 33.95
CA ILE A 9 -16.96 -10.92 35.05
C ILE A 9 -17.78 -11.50 36.23
N ALA A 10 -18.91 -12.13 35.95
CA ALA A 10 -19.72 -12.81 36.97
C ALA A 10 -18.94 -13.93 37.69
N ALA A 11 -18.13 -14.70 36.96
CA ALA A 11 -17.40 -15.85 37.53
C ALA A 11 -16.13 -15.48 38.30
N VAL A 12 -15.37 -14.47 37.82
CA VAL A 12 -14.00 -14.20 38.32
C VAL A 12 -13.82 -12.74 38.77
N GLY A 13 -14.84 -11.91 38.66
CA GLY A 13 -14.77 -10.48 38.92
C GLY A 13 -14.06 -9.69 37.80
N LEU A 14 -14.01 -8.37 37.98
CA LEU A 14 -13.37 -7.47 37.01
C LEU A 14 -11.85 -7.48 37.19
N LYS A 15 -11.11 -8.22 36.38
CA LYS A 15 -9.64 -8.34 36.44
C LYS A 15 -8.86 -7.07 36.06
N ARG A 16 -9.42 -6.25 35.17
CA ARG A 16 -8.82 -4.99 34.71
C ARG A 16 -9.80 -3.86 35.00
N PRO A 17 -9.45 -2.86 35.81
CA PRO A 17 -10.30 -1.72 36.07
C PRO A 17 -10.62 -0.95 34.79
N ILE A 18 -11.73 -0.23 34.79
CA ILE A 18 -12.02 0.77 33.74
C ILE A 18 -11.16 2.00 33.97
N THR A 19 -10.92 2.79 32.90
CA THR A 19 -10.15 4.04 33.01
C THR A 19 -11.08 5.21 32.86
N VAL A 20 -11.03 6.13 33.86
CA VAL A 20 -11.91 7.32 33.90
C VAL A 20 -11.08 8.57 34.14
N THR A 21 -11.63 9.73 33.76
CA THR A 21 -11.07 11.03 34.11
C THR A 21 -12.07 11.81 34.97
N LYS A 22 -11.55 12.71 35.82
CA LYS A 22 -12.43 13.64 36.55
C LYS A 22 -13.16 14.54 35.55
N SER A 23 -14.47 14.61 35.70
CA SER A 23 -15.34 15.53 34.96
C SER A 23 -15.78 16.68 35.88
N GLU A 24 -16.88 17.29 35.60
CA GLU A 24 -17.42 18.40 36.35
C GLU A 24 -17.99 17.92 37.71
N ILE A 25 -18.05 18.83 38.67
CA ILE A 25 -18.76 18.61 39.92
C ILE A 25 -20.21 19.04 39.69
N LEU A 26 -21.14 18.09 39.75
CA LEU A 26 -22.58 18.33 39.64
C LEU A 26 -23.23 18.02 41.00
N ASP A 27 -24.02 18.95 41.50
CA ASP A 27 -24.76 18.81 42.76
C ASP A 27 -23.88 18.46 43.98
N GLY A 28 -22.59 18.86 43.96
CA GLY A 28 -21.64 18.58 45.04
C GLY A 28 -20.97 17.23 44.93
N GLU A 29 -21.31 16.42 43.93
CA GLU A 29 -20.68 15.11 43.68
C GLU A 29 -19.70 15.17 42.49
N GLN A 30 -18.58 14.43 42.66
CA GLN A 30 -17.56 14.34 41.60
C GLN A 30 -18.01 13.34 40.53
N TRP A 31 -18.24 13.81 39.32
CA TRP A 31 -18.52 12.96 38.16
C TRP A 31 -17.25 12.57 37.43
N TYR A 32 -17.30 11.36 36.83
CA TYR A 32 -16.17 10.80 36.10
C TYR A 32 -16.55 10.47 34.67
N GLY A 33 -15.73 10.93 33.69
CA GLY A 33 -15.88 10.59 32.28
C GLY A 33 -15.16 9.28 31.97
N LEU A 34 -15.82 8.36 31.31
CA LEU A 34 -15.20 7.12 30.88
C LEU A 34 -14.24 7.38 29.73
N LEU A 35 -12.97 6.98 29.89
CA LEU A 35 -11.96 7.02 28.85
C LEU A 35 -11.84 5.68 28.11
N CYS A 36 -11.79 4.56 28.89
CA CYS A 36 -11.62 3.23 28.33
C CYS A 36 -12.38 2.18 29.14
N GLY A 37 -12.96 1.20 28.44
CA GLY A 37 -13.59 0.05 29.08
C GLY A 37 -15.11 0.04 29.05
N GLU A 38 -15.74 0.67 28.07
CA GLU A 38 -17.19 0.72 27.90
C GLU A 38 -17.86 -0.67 28.00
N GLY A 39 -17.36 -1.69 27.30
CA GLY A 39 -17.91 -3.04 27.40
C GLY A 39 -17.84 -3.65 28.81
N ARG A 40 -16.81 -3.28 29.61
CA ARG A 40 -16.69 -3.71 31.01
C ARG A 40 -17.68 -2.97 31.93
N LEU A 41 -17.82 -1.66 31.69
CA LEU A 41 -18.82 -0.85 32.40
C LEU A 41 -20.23 -1.38 32.14
N THR A 42 -20.62 -1.60 30.89
CA THR A 42 -21.91 -2.15 30.52
C THR A 42 -22.15 -3.54 31.12
N ALA A 43 -21.12 -4.39 31.11
CA ALA A 43 -21.23 -5.73 31.70
C ALA A 43 -21.44 -5.68 33.21
N CYS A 44 -20.75 -4.79 33.96
CA CYS A 44 -20.97 -4.60 35.39
C CYS A 44 -22.37 -4.02 35.66
N GLN A 45 -22.88 -3.10 34.85
CA GLN A 45 -24.24 -2.59 34.95
C GLN A 45 -25.29 -3.68 34.75
N GLU A 46 -25.11 -4.60 33.78
CA GLU A 46 -26.02 -5.74 33.60
C GLU A 46 -25.98 -6.74 34.78
N LEU A 47 -24.84 -6.83 35.47
CA LEU A 47 -24.69 -7.67 36.67
C LEU A 47 -25.23 -6.99 37.93
N GLY A 48 -25.65 -5.72 37.84
CA GLY A 48 -26.19 -4.97 38.98
C GLY A 48 -25.14 -4.52 39.99
N GLU A 49 -23.88 -4.43 39.60
CA GLU A 49 -22.79 -3.96 40.45
C GLU A 49 -22.90 -2.47 40.72
N GLU A 50 -23.02 -2.07 41.97
CA GLU A 50 -23.11 -0.66 42.39
C GLU A 50 -21.76 0.06 42.32
N TYR A 51 -20.65 -0.68 42.52
CA TYR A 51 -19.28 -0.14 42.58
C TYR A 51 -18.39 -0.87 41.56
N ILE A 52 -17.69 -0.10 40.77
CA ILE A 52 -16.80 -0.65 39.72
C ILE A 52 -15.38 -0.15 39.97
N PRO A 53 -14.38 -1.06 40.07
CA PRO A 53 -12.98 -0.66 40.17
C PRO A 53 -12.56 0.19 38.98
N CYS A 54 -12.04 1.39 39.22
CA CYS A 54 -11.61 2.31 38.16
C CYS A 54 -10.19 2.83 38.45
N HIS A 55 -9.48 3.13 37.38
CA HIS A 55 -8.21 3.87 37.38
C HIS A 55 -8.50 5.30 36.98
N ILE A 56 -8.30 6.24 37.91
CA ILE A 56 -8.53 7.66 37.66
C ILE A 56 -7.26 8.26 37.07
N VAL A 57 -7.38 8.89 35.89
CA VAL A 57 -6.29 9.58 35.19
C VAL A 57 -6.65 11.05 35.08
N GLU A 58 -5.78 11.91 35.54
CA GLU A 58 -5.94 13.36 35.39
C GLU A 58 -5.35 13.78 34.02
N VAL A 59 -6.24 13.97 33.06
CA VAL A 59 -5.87 14.36 31.70
C VAL A 59 -6.81 15.44 31.18
N SER A 60 -6.30 16.29 30.31
CA SER A 60 -7.13 17.24 29.57
C SER A 60 -8.12 16.49 28.66
N GLY A 61 -9.23 17.13 28.29
CA GLY A 61 -10.22 16.50 27.40
C GLY A 61 -9.61 15.97 26.09
N ASP A 62 -8.59 16.65 25.57
CA ASP A 62 -7.87 16.23 24.35
C ASP A 62 -6.98 15.02 24.58
N GLU A 63 -6.31 14.94 25.71
CA GLU A 63 -5.47 13.78 26.08
C GLU A 63 -6.34 12.56 26.41
N GLY A 64 -7.47 12.77 27.08
CA GLY A 64 -8.46 11.72 27.34
C GLY A 64 -8.98 11.09 26.07
N PHE A 65 -9.33 11.91 25.09
CA PHE A 65 -9.72 11.44 23.76
C PHE A 65 -8.62 10.63 23.08
N LEU A 66 -7.35 11.07 23.18
CA LEU A 66 -6.20 10.35 22.62
C LEU A 66 -5.99 8.98 23.28
N ILE A 67 -6.14 8.88 24.59
CA ILE A 67 -6.01 7.62 25.33
C ILE A 67 -7.10 6.64 24.86
N SER A 68 -8.35 7.08 24.80
CA SER A 68 -9.46 6.27 24.30
C SER A 68 -9.24 5.79 22.86
N LEU A 69 -8.77 6.68 21.99
CA LEU A 69 -8.50 6.39 20.59
C LEU A 69 -7.33 5.42 20.43
N ALA A 70 -6.23 5.63 21.15
CA ALA A 70 -5.06 4.76 21.11
C ALA A 70 -5.39 3.35 21.62
N GLU A 71 -6.19 3.23 22.69
CA GLU A 71 -6.67 1.93 23.18
C GLU A 71 -7.55 1.22 22.14
N ASN A 72 -8.47 1.94 21.52
CA ASN A 72 -9.31 1.40 20.46
C ASN A 72 -8.48 0.90 19.27
N ILE A 73 -7.48 1.67 18.85
CA ILE A 73 -6.59 1.29 17.74
C ILE A 73 -5.63 0.16 18.12
N ALA A 74 -5.24 0.03 19.38
CA ALA A 74 -4.41 -1.07 19.87
C ALA A 74 -5.16 -2.42 19.89
N ARG A 75 -6.48 -2.42 19.88
CA ARG A 75 -7.28 -3.64 19.72
C ARG A 75 -7.07 -4.20 18.32
N ARG A 76 -6.78 -5.50 18.22
CA ARG A 76 -6.37 -6.23 16.98
C ARG A 76 -7.38 -6.22 15.81
N LYS A 77 -8.56 -5.60 15.93
CA LYS A 77 -9.61 -5.58 14.89
C LYS A 77 -10.30 -4.21 14.87
N HIS A 78 -9.65 -3.22 14.27
CA HIS A 78 -10.33 -1.97 13.91
C HIS A 78 -10.85 -2.04 12.49
N THR A 79 -11.97 -1.38 12.28
CA THR A 79 -12.51 -1.19 10.94
C THR A 79 -11.76 -0.06 10.22
N ASN A 80 -11.75 -0.11 8.91
CA ASN A 80 -11.18 0.97 8.10
C ASN A 80 -11.81 2.33 8.43
N LEU A 81 -13.08 2.34 8.80
CA LEU A 81 -13.85 3.52 9.20
C LEU A 81 -13.29 4.15 10.47
N GLU A 82 -13.03 3.35 11.51
CA GLU A 82 -12.48 3.82 12.78
C GLU A 82 -11.11 4.47 12.60
N ILE A 83 -10.23 3.86 11.82
CA ILE A 83 -8.90 4.40 11.51
C ILE A 83 -9.02 5.74 10.76
N LEU A 84 -9.88 5.79 9.74
CA LEU A 84 -10.07 6.99 8.93
C LEU A 84 -10.64 8.14 9.75
N SER A 85 -11.65 7.88 10.59
CA SER A 85 -12.27 8.86 11.49
C SER A 85 -11.29 9.34 12.55
N ALA A 86 -10.52 8.43 13.14
CA ALA A 86 -9.51 8.73 14.15
C ALA A 86 -8.43 9.69 13.60
N ILE A 87 -7.88 9.38 12.44
CA ILE A 87 -6.85 10.22 11.80
C ILE A 87 -7.43 11.58 11.40
N ARG A 88 -8.69 11.62 10.91
CA ARG A 88 -9.38 12.86 10.57
C ARG A 88 -9.50 13.78 11.79
N VAL A 89 -10.04 13.27 12.91
CA VAL A 89 -10.25 14.06 14.13
C VAL A 89 -8.91 14.59 14.68
N LEU A 90 -7.87 13.78 14.71
CA LEU A 90 -6.55 14.22 15.18
C LEU A 90 -5.96 15.31 14.27
N TYR A 91 -6.14 15.16 12.97
CA TYR A 91 -5.67 16.14 12.02
C TYR A 91 -6.43 17.48 12.14
N GLU A 92 -7.74 17.44 12.30
CA GLU A 92 -8.59 18.62 12.52
C GLU A 92 -8.27 19.34 13.83
N ARG A 93 -7.77 18.62 14.83
CA ARG A 93 -7.24 19.18 16.09
C ARG A 93 -5.82 19.74 15.99
N GLY A 94 -5.21 19.75 14.79
CA GLY A 94 -3.92 20.37 14.52
C GLY A 94 -2.70 19.47 14.81
N TYR A 95 -2.88 18.18 15.07
CA TYR A 95 -1.74 17.27 15.25
C TYR A 95 -1.00 17.05 13.92
N SER A 96 0.34 17.08 13.99
CA SER A 96 1.18 16.79 12.83
C SER A 96 1.13 15.31 12.43
N GLU A 97 1.43 14.98 11.16
CA GLU A 97 1.53 13.59 10.68
C GLU A 97 2.45 12.73 11.57
N LYS A 98 3.54 13.32 12.06
CA LYS A 98 4.52 12.67 12.93
C LYS A 98 3.95 12.39 14.32
N ASP A 99 3.22 13.34 14.88
CA ASP A 99 2.60 13.19 16.20
C ASP A 99 1.46 12.17 16.16
N ILE A 100 0.63 12.20 15.12
CA ILE A 100 -0.40 11.18 14.88
C ILE A 100 0.23 9.80 14.79
N SER A 101 1.33 9.65 14.00
CA SER A 101 2.06 8.39 13.87
C SER A 101 2.55 7.85 15.22
N ARG A 102 3.14 8.72 16.04
CA ARG A 102 3.66 8.35 17.36
C ARG A 102 2.54 7.97 18.33
N LYS A 103 1.43 8.72 18.33
CA LYS A 103 0.31 8.52 19.26
C LYS A 103 -0.52 7.27 18.93
N ILE A 104 -0.74 7.00 17.65
CA ILE A 104 -1.57 5.89 17.18
C ILE A 104 -0.75 4.60 16.97
N GLY A 105 0.60 4.70 16.84
CA GLY A 105 1.46 3.56 16.55
C GLY A 105 1.40 3.08 15.08
N LEU A 106 0.86 3.87 14.16
CA LEU A 106 0.82 3.56 12.73
C LEU A 106 1.97 4.25 11.98
N HIS A 107 2.45 3.61 10.92
CA HIS A 107 3.56 4.14 10.14
C HIS A 107 3.21 5.50 9.48
N GLN A 108 4.10 6.49 9.56
CA GLN A 108 3.88 7.85 9.07
C GLN A 108 3.46 7.91 7.60
N ALA A 109 4.05 7.05 6.74
CA ALA A 109 3.68 7.00 5.32
C ALA A 109 2.22 6.56 5.11
N TYR A 110 1.69 5.70 5.97
CA TYR A 110 0.29 5.27 5.94
C TYR A 110 -0.64 6.42 6.34
N ILE A 111 -0.32 7.15 7.42
CA ILE A 111 -1.07 8.34 7.86
C ILE A 111 -1.07 9.41 6.78
N ARG A 112 0.09 9.70 6.17
CA ARG A 112 0.20 10.64 5.05
C ARG A 112 -0.69 10.24 3.88
N GLY A 113 -0.76 8.94 3.57
CA GLY A 113 -1.65 8.40 2.53
C GLY A 113 -3.13 8.67 2.84
N ILE A 114 -3.56 8.43 4.08
CA ILE A 114 -4.93 8.67 4.53
C ILE A 114 -5.26 10.17 4.52
N LEU A 115 -4.37 11.02 5.00
CA LEU A 115 -4.57 12.47 4.96
C LEU A 115 -4.65 12.99 3.52
N HIS A 116 -3.84 12.42 2.60
CA HIS A 116 -3.97 12.74 1.19
C HIS A 116 -5.32 12.31 0.61
N LEU A 117 -5.81 11.11 0.97
CA LEU A 117 -7.15 10.65 0.58
C LEU A 117 -8.25 11.58 1.11
N LEU A 118 -8.13 12.07 2.35
CA LEU A 118 -9.11 12.98 2.95
C LEU A 118 -9.13 14.37 2.31
N ARG A 119 -7.97 14.85 1.81
CA ARG A 119 -7.85 16.18 1.17
C ARG A 119 -8.17 16.15 -0.33
N GLU A 120 -7.62 15.18 -1.05
CA GLU A 120 -7.59 15.15 -2.51
C GLU A 120 -8.46 14.02 -3.10
N GLY A 121 -8.93 13.11 -2.24
CA GLY A 121 -9.79 12.02 -2.65
C GLY A 121 -11.19 12.51 -3.02
N GLU A 122 -11.75 11.91 -4.05
CA GLU A 122 -13.14 12.16 -4.40
C GLU A 122 -14.08 11.61 -3.31
N VAL A 123 -15.18 12.27 -3.04
CA VAL A 123 -16.16 11.89 -2.00
C VAL A 123 -16.58 10.43 -2.10
N ARG A 124 -16.72 9.91 -3.31
CA ARG A 124 -17.06 8.49 -3.55
C ARG A 124 -16.01 7.52 -3.05
N LEU A 125 -14.71 7.87 -3.05
CA LEU A 125 -13.64 7.03 -2.52
C LEU A 125 -13.76 6.91 -1.00
N ILE A 126 -14.01 8.04 -0.34
CA ILE A 126 -14.19 8.07 1.12
C ILE A 126 -15.43 7.27 1.50
N ALA A 127 -16.57 7.51 0.83
CA ALA A 127 -17.78 6.73 1.03
C ALA A 127 -17.59 5.23 0.75
N GLY A 128 -16.73 4.88 -0.21
CA GLY A 128 -16.39 3.49 -0.51
C GLY A 128 -15.61 2.80 0.61
N VAL A 129 -14.71 3.53 1.25
CA VAL A 129 -13.98 3.04 2.43
C VAL A 129 -14.92 2.91 3.63
N GLU A 130 -15.77 3.91 3.85
CA GLU A 130 -16.75 3.92 4.94
C GLU A 130 -17.75 2.75 4.85
N LYS A 131 -18.22 2.44 3.65
CA LYS A 131 -19.10 1.30 3.39
C LYS A 131 -18.38 -0.05 3.32
N GLY A 132 -17.05 -0.07 3.40
CA GLY A 132 -16.24 -1.30 3.48
C GLY A 132 -15.99 -2.03 2.15
N TYR A 133 -16.49 -1.55 1.00
CA TYR A 133 -16.23 -2.19 -0.29
C TYR A 133 -14.90 -1.76 -0.95
N LEU A 134 -14.29 -0.68 -0.47
CA LEU A 134 -13.00 -0.20 -0.95
C LEU A 134 -11.97 -0.22 0.20
N PRO A 135 -10.91 -1.03 0.13
CA PRO A 135 -9.83 -0.98 1.11
C PRO A 135 -9.14 0.40 1.13
N ILE A 136 -8.74 0.87 2.33
CA ILE A 136 -8.12 2.20 2.50
C ILE A 136 -6.90 2.39 1.59
N ASP A 137 -6.04 1.40 1.51
CA ASP A 137 -4.82 1.49 0.71
C ASP A 137 -5.08 1.58 -0.80
N VAL A 138 -6.13 0.90 -1.29
CA VAL A 138 -6.61 1.04 -2.66
C VAL A 138 -7.16 2.44 -2.89
N ALA A 139 -7.98 2.96 -1.97
CA ALA A 139 -8.50 4.32 -2.02
C ALA A 139 -7.39 5.38 -2.02
N VAL A 140 -6.37 5.20 -1.18
CA VAL A 140 -5.16 6.05 -1.15
C VAL A 140 -4.41 6.00 -2.48
N ASP A 141 -4.25 4.83 -3.08
CA ASP A 141 -3.59 4.72 -4.38
C ASP A 141 -4.39 5.39 -5.51
N ILE A 142 -5.71 5.28 -5.47
CA ILE A 142 -6.60 5.96 -6.44
C ILE A 142 -6.57 7.48 -6.23
N SER A 143 -6.62 7.97 -4.99
CA SER A 143 -6.64 9.41 -4.68
C SER A 143 -5.41 10.17 -5.17
N ARG A 144 -4.29 9.47 -5.36
CA ARG A 144 -3.07 10.05 -5.95
C ARG A 144 -3.18 10.35 -7.46
N ALA A 145 -4.26 9.95 -8.12
CA ALA A 145 -4.55 10.41 -9.48
C ALA A 145 -5.06 11.86 -9.40
N LYS A 146 -4.46 12.75 -10.19
CA LYS A 146 -4.78 14.19 -10.14
C LYS A 146 -6.18 14.54 -10.66
N GLU A 147 -6.76 13.70 -11.49
CA GLU A 147 -8.04 13.94 -12.14
C GLU A 147 -9.14 13.15 -11.44
N LYS A 148 -10.20 13.84 -11.02
CA LYS A 148 -11.35 13.23 -10.35
C LYS A 148 -12.06 12.18 -11.22
N GLU A 149 -12.11 12.42 -12.53
CA GLU A 149 -12.67 11.46 -13.49
C GLU A 149 -11.87 10.14 -13.54
N VAL A 150 -10.53 10.24 -13.43
CA VAL A 150 -9.66 9.06 -13.35
C VAL A 150 -9.87 8.32 -12.02
N GLN A 151 -10.02 9.05 -10.91
CA GLN A 151 -10.31 8.45 -9.61
C GLN A 151 -11.63 7.67 -9.65
N THR A 152 -12.69 8.26 -10.20
CA THR A 152 -13.99 7.62 -10.36
C THR A 152 -13.90 6.38 -11.24
N ALA A 153 -13.24 6.49 -12.41
CA ALA A 153 -13.09 5.38 -13.34
C ALA A 153 -12.32 4.21 -12.72
N LEU A 154 -11.22 4.47 -11.98
CA LEU A 154 -10.44 3.43 -11.30
C LEU A 154 -11.23 2.76 -10.17
N SER A 155 -12.00 3.54 -9.40
CA SER A 155 -12.88 3.01 -8.34
C SER A 155 -13.93 2.07 -8.91
N ASP A 156 -14.62 2.47 -9.99
CA ASP A 156 -15.64 1.66 -10.63
C ASP A 156 -15.07 0.37 -11.22
N LEU A 157 -13.88 0.44 -11.85
CA LEU A 157 -13.20 -0.73 -12.41
C LEU A 157 -12.75 -1.70 -11.32
N TYR A 158 -12.34 -1.19 -10.17
CA TYR A 158 -12.00 -2.02 -9.01
C TYR A 158 -13.24 -2.73 -8.46
N GLN A 159 -14.37 -2.02 -8.29
CA GLN A 159 -15.64 -2.60 -7.86
C GLN A 159 -16.15 -3.68 -8.82
N GLN A 160 -15.97 -3.50 -10.13
CA GLN A 160 -16.32 -4.50 -11.15
C GLN A 160 -15.34 -5.69 -11.19
N GLN A 161 -14.37 -5.75 -10.26
CA GLN A 161 -13.30 -6.77 -10.21
C GLN A 161 -12.47 -6.89 -11.49
N LYS A 162 -12.49 -5.87 -12.35
CA LYS A 162 -11.69 -5.81 -13.59
C LYS A 162 -10.24 -5.41 -13.32
N LEU A 163 -9.96 -4.82 -12.17
CA LEU A 163 -8.62 -4.42 -11.73
C LEU A 163 -8.32 -5.02 -10.37
N LYS A 164 -7.09 -5.51 -10.21
CA LYS A 164 -6.54 -5.92 -8.92
C LYS A 164 -5.83 -4.73 -8.26
N ARG A 165 -5.62 -4.81 -6.94
CA ARG A 165 -4.90 -3.79 -6.15
C ARG A 165 -3.58 -3.35 -6.79
N GLY A 166 -2.75 -4.28 -7.24
CA GLY A 166 -1.46 -3.98 -7.86
C GLY A 166 -1.53 -3.27 -9.22
N ASP A 167 -2.67 -3.32 -9.89
CA ASP A 167 -2.84 -2.75 -11.22
C ASP A 167 -3.12 -1.25 -11.17
N ILE A 168 -3.73 -0.76 -10.09
CA ILE A 168 -4.04 0.66 -9.88
C ILE A 168 -2.79 1.53 -9.90
N ALA A 169 -1.74 1.12 -9.16
CA ALA A 169 -0.47 1.83 -9.15
C ALA A 169 0.22 1.83 -10.53
N LYS A 170 0.12 0.72 -11.28
CA LYS A 170 0.65 0.60 -12.64
C LYS A 170 -0.07 1.53 -13.60
N ILE A 171 -1.40 1.52 -13.60
CA ILE A 171 -2.23 2.39 -14.47
C ILE A 171 -1.94 3.85 -14.18
N ARG A 172 -1.86 4.24 -12.90
CA ARG A 172 -1.52 5.61 -12.52
C ARG A 172 -0.15 6.04 -13.06
N ARG A 173 0.87 5.17 -12.94
CA ARG A 173 2.20 5.44 -13.50
C ARG A 173 2.15 5.61 -15.02
N LEU A 174 1.39 4.78 -15.73
CA LEU A 174 1.20 4.90 -17.17
C LEU A 174 0.55 6.23 -17.58
N ILE A 175 -0.48 6.67 -16.83
CA ILE A 175 -1.14 7.95 -17.07
C ILE A 175 -0.14 9.10 -16.85
N GLN A 176 0.64 9.06 -15.76
CA GLN A 176 1.65 10.08 -15.46
C GLN A 176 2.78 10.11 -16.51
N GLN A 177 3.26 8.94 -16.91
CA GLN A 177 4.31 8.82 -17.93
C GLN A 177 3.83 9.41 -19.27
N ARG A 178 2.63 9.07 -19.72
CA ARG A 178 2.05 9.63 -20.96
C ARG A 178 1.86 11.14 -20.91
N LYS A 179 1.53 11.70 -19.75
CA LYS A 179 1.45 13.16 -19.59
C LYS A 179 2.81 13.83 -19.69
N ARG A 180 3.87 13.18 -19.23
CA ARG A 180 5.23 13.69 -19.25
C ARG A 180 5.86 13.54 -20.65
N ASP A 181 5.71 12.36 -21.23
CA ASP A 181 6.37 11.97 -22.50
C ASP A 181 5.54 12.30 -23.73
N GLY A 182 4.35 12.88 -23.57
CA GLY A 182 3.36 13.15 -24.62
C GLY A 182 3.80 14.10 -25.75
N LYS A 183 5.06 14.54 -25.76
CA LYS A 183 5.68 15.27 -26.86
C LYS A 183 6.56 14.41 -27.79
N THR A 184 6.85 13.15 -27.42
CA THR A 184 7.86 12.32 -28.12
C THR A 184 7.26 11.14 -28.89
N TYR A 185 5.99 10.79 -28.67
CA TYR A 185 5.31 9.73 -29.41
C TYR A 185 4.28 10.32 -30.38
N HIS A 186 4.42 10.00 -31.66
CA HIS A 186 3.55 10.40 -32.78
C HIS A 186 2.10 9.92 -32.71
N PHE A 187 1.50 9.94 -31.54
CA PHE A 187 0.08 9.75 -31.36
C PHE A 187 -0.47 11.02 -30.73
N THR A 188 -0.97 11.92 -31.57
CA THR A 188 -1.70 13.10 -31.15
C THR A 188 -3.01 12.66 -30.46
N PRO A 189 -3.11 12.66 -29.13
CA PRO A 189 -4.42 12.64 -28.53
C PRO A 189 -5.01 14.02 -28.81
N LYS A 190 -6.15 14.10 -29.48
CA LYS A 190 -6.98 15.30 -29.49
C LYS A 190 -7.08 15.79 -28.06
N ARG A 191 -6.58 17.02 -27.80
CA ARG A 191 -6.75 17.72 -26.52
C ARG A 191 -8.21 17.60 -26.13
N ASN A 192 -8.49 17.17 -24.90
CA ASN A 192 -9.81 17.16 -24.23
C ASN A 192 -10.79 16.03 -24.55
N THR A 193 -10.38 14.81 -24.83
CA THR A 193 -11.35 13.71 -24.67
C THR A 193 -11.33 13.23 -23.21
N PRO A 194 -12.47 13.23 -22.50
CA PRO A 194 -12.54 12.69 -21.15
C PRO A 194 -12.06 11.23 -21.15
N ILE A 195 -11.25 10.88 -20.14
CA ILE A 195 -10.73 9.52 -20.02
C ILE A 195 -11.89 8.62 -19.62
N ASN A 196 -12.47 7.89 -20.57
CA ASN A 196 -13.51 6.91 -20.31
C ASN A 196 -12.91 5.61 -19.74
N LYS A 197 -13.68 4.89 -18.91
CA LYS A 197 -13.33 3.61 -18.27
C LYS A 197 -12.79 2.57 -19.27
N GLU A 198 -13.48 2.44 -20.42
CA GLU A 198 -13.12 1.51 -21.49
C GLU A 198 -11.74 1.82 -22.10
N LYS A 199 -11.48 3.12 -22.33
CA LYS A 199 -10.21 3.58 -22.86
C LYS A 199 -9.05 3.33 -21.89
N LEU A 200 -9.32 3.47 -20.59
CA LEU A 200 -8.35 3.21 -19.53
C LEU A 200 -7.98 1.72 -19.44
N LEU A 201 -8.98 0.84 -19.52
CA LEU A 201 -8.79 -0.62 -19.58
C LEU A 201 -8.01 -1.02 -20.83
N GLN A 202 -8.43 -0.55 -22.01
CA GLN A 202 -7.76 -0.85 -23.27
C GLN A 202 -6.30 -0.40 -23.27
N MET A 203 -6.01 0.78 -22.70
CA MET A 203 -4.64 1.27 -22.54
C MET A 203 -3.81 0.36 -21.67
N TYR A 204 -4.36 -0.14 -20.57
CA TYR A 204 -3.70 -1.03 -19.64
C TYR A 204 -3.45 -2.41 -20.26
N GLU A 205 -4.44 -2.99 -20.91
CA GLU A 205 -4.32 -4.27 -21.62
C GLU A 205 -3.26 -4.23 -22.72
N ASN A 206 -3.25 -3.15 -23.52
CA ASN A 206 -2.26 -2.96 -24.57
C ASN A 206 -0.84 -2.86 -24.00
N GLU A 207 -0.66 -2.20 -22.86
CA GLU A 207 0.65 -2.10 -22.22
C GLU A 207 1.10 -3.44 -21.61
N ILE A 208 0.18 -4.24 -21.05
CA ILE A 208 0.49 -5.60 -20.59
C ILE A 208 0.95 -6.46 -21.78
N LYS A 209 0.19 -6.47 -22.89
CA LYS A 209 0.55 -7.22 -24.09
C LYS A 209 1.91 -6.81 -24.64
N ARG A 210 2.17 -5.48 -24.69
CA ARG A 210 3.47 -4.96 -25.13
C ARG A 210 4.63 -5.43 -24.26
N ARG A 211 4.46 -5.39 -22.94
CA ARG A 211 5.49 -5.86 -22.00
C ARG A 211 5.72 -7.36 -22.08
N GLN A 212 4.67 -8.15 -22.24
CA GLN A 212 4.78 -9.59 -22.46
C GLN A 212 5.56 -9.88 -23.74
N LEU A 213 5.21 -9.23 -24.85
CA LEU A 213 5.94 -9.36 -26.12
C LEU A 213 7.43 -9.00 -25.98
N MET A 214 7.74 -7.87 -25.30
CA MET A 214 9.13 -7.47 -25.06
C MET A 214 9.87 -8.49 -24.18
N ALA A 215 9.23 -9.04 -23.15
CA ALA A 215 9.84 -10.06 -22.30
C ALA A 215 10.15 -11.34 -23.11
N THR A 216 9.20 -11.83 -23.89
CA THR A 216 9.39 -12.99 -24.75
C THR A 216 10.49 -12.76 -25.81
N GLN A 217 10.53 -11.56 -26.40
CA GLN A 217 11.61 -11.21 -27.33
C GLN A 217 12.99 -11.15 -26.64
N ALA A 218 13.04 -10.59 -25.42
CA ALA A 218 14.28 -10.54 -24.65
C ALA A 218 14.80 -11.95 -24.29
N GLU A 219 13.91 -12.84 -23.86
CA GLU A 219 14.23 -14.25 -23.57
C GLU A 219 14.74 -14.96 -24.83
N PHE A 220 14.08 -14.77 -25.97
CA PHE A 220 14.50 -15.33 -27.24
C PHE A 220 15.89 -14.80 -27.66
N CYS A 221 16.13 -13.50 -27.59
CA CYS A 221 17.44 -12.91 -27.89
C CYS A 221 18.53 -13.43 -26.94
N GLN A 222 18.21 -13.62 -25.66
CA GLN A 222 19.16 -14.17 -24.68
C GLN A 222 19.52 -15.63 -25.02
N GLN A 223 18.55 -16.45 -25.39
CA GLN A 223 18.81 -17.83 -25.82
C GLN A 223 19.67 -17.89 -27.08
N GLN A 224 19.36 -17.06 -28.07
CA GLN A 224 20.16 -16.95 -29.31
C GLN A 224 21.61 -16.54 -29.00
N LEU A 225 21.79 -15.56 -28.11
CA LEU A 225 23.12 -15.12 -27.69
C LEU A 225 23.91 -16.24 -27.03
N LEU A 226 23.28 -17.00 -26.14
CA LEU A 226 23.93 -18.14 -25.46
C LEU A 226 24.35 -19.21 -26.45
N ILE A 227 23.55 -19.54 -27.46
CA ILE A 227 23.90 -20.49 -28.51
C ILE A 227 25.13 -20.00 -29.31
N ILE A 228 25.13 -18.71 -29.68
CA ILE A 228 26.25 -18.11 -30.43
C ILE A 228 27.54 -18.13 -29.57
N LEU A 229 27.43 -17.71 -28.30
CA LEU A 229 28.59 -17.70 -27.39
C LEU A 229 29.13 -19.09 -27.14
N SER A 230 28.29 -20.11 -26.97
CA SER A 230 28.67 -21.50 -26.86
C SER A 230 29.42 -21.99 -28.12
N GLY A 231 28.87 -21.70 -29.30
CA GLY A 231 29.51 -22.04 -30.58
C GLY A 231 30.86 -21.36 -30.76
N LEU A 232 30.93 -20.06 -30.47
CA LEU A 232 32.17 -19.30 -30.55
C LEU A 232 33.22 -19.81 -29.54
N ASN A 233 32.81 -20.14 -28.31
CA ASN A 233 33.75 -20.70 -27.32
C ASN A 233 34.37 -21.99 -27.82
N ARG A 234 33.57 -22.90 -28.39
CA ARG A 234 34.08 -24.17 -28.97
C ARG A 234 35.02 -23.92 -30.13
N LEU A 235 34.73 -22.97 -31.02
CA LEU A 235 35.62 -22.59 -32.13
C LEU A 235 36.94 -22.02 -31.62
N PHE A 236 36.92 -21.18 -30.58
CA PHE A 236 38.16 -20.65 -29.99
C PHE A 236 38.95 -21.67 -29.18
N GLU A 237 38.42 -22.84 -28.87
CA GLU A 237 39.15 -23.96 -28.29
C GLU A 237 39.85 -24.77 -29.38
N ASP A 238 39.34 -24.76 -30.62
CA ASP A 238 39.91 -25.48 -31.75
C ASP A 238 41.24 -24.84 -32.27
N ASN A 239 42.30 -25.63 -32.33
CA ASN A 239 43.61 -25.19 -32.80
C ASN A 239 43.63 -24.89 -34.30
N HIS A 240 42.85 -25.62 -35.12
CA HIS A 240 42.74 -25.34 -36.54
C HIS A 240 42.10 -23.98 -36.81
N PHE A 241 41.04 -23.63 -36.10
CA PHE A 241 40.40 -22.35 -36.19
C PHE A 241 41.33 -21.21 -35.78
N LYS A 242 42.11 -21.36 -34.70
CA LYS A 242 43.12 -20.38 -34.28
C LYS A 242 44.21 -20.15 -35.34
N THR A 243 44.62 -21.21 -36.00
CA THR A 243 45.64 -21.15 -37.08
C THR A 243 45.08 -20.42 -38.30
N LEU A 244 43.82 -20.66 -38.66
CA LEU A 244 43.11 -19.99 -39.73
C LEU A 244 42.98 -18.51 -39.49
N LEU A 245 42.57 -18.12 -38.30
CA LEU A 245 42.44 -16.69 -37.91
C LEU A 245 43.80 -15.98 -38.00
N ARG A 246 44.91 -16.61 -37.63
CA ARG A 246 46.24 -16.05 -37.76
C ARG A 246 46.66 -15.91 -39.24
N ALA A 247 46.30 -16.89 -40.07
CA ALA A 247 46.59 -16.83 -41.53
C ALA A 247 45.85 -15.68 -42.19
N GLU A 248 44.58 -15.41 -41.79
CA GLU A 248 43.76 -14.32 -42.24
C GLU A 248 44.08 -12.96 -41.60
N ARG A 249 45.11 -12.91 -40.72
CA ARG A 249 45.54 -11.73 -39.95
C ARG A 249 44.45 -11.13 -39.05
N ILE A 250 43.48 -11.93 -38.63
CA ILE A 250 42.49 -11.55 -37.65
C ILE A 250 43.06 -11.84 -36.27
N VAL A 251 43.73 -10.84 -35.69
CA VAL A 251 44.44 -11.02 -34.41
C VAL A 251 43.63 -10.49 -33.25
N ASP A 252 42.80 -9.47 -33.49
CA ASP A 252 42.08 -8.75 -32.44
C ASP A 252 40.62 -9.14 -32.39
N MET A 253 40.15 -9.47 -31.18
CA MET A 253 38.73 -9.67 -30.92
C MET A 253 38.08 -8.36 -30.49
N PRO A 254 36.89 -7.99 -31.02
CA PRO A 254 36.18 -6.82 -30.57
C PRO A 254 35.95 -6.87 -29.05
N GLU A 255 36.19 -5.75 -28.38
CA GLU A 255 36.13 -5.65 -26.91
C GLU A 255 34.78 -6.15 -26.34
N ASN A 256 33.64 -5.79 -26.98
CA ASN A 256 32.33 -6.25 -26.57
C ASN A 256 32.16 -7.76 -26.65
N LEU A 257 32.71 -8.41 -27.70
CA LEU A 257 32.64 -9.85 -27.86
C LEU A 257 33.52 -10.56 -26.83
N SER A 258 34.71 -10.01 -26.56
CA SER A 258 35.59 -10.51 -25.51
C SER A 258 34.95 -10.48 -24.12
N LYS A 259 34.30 -9.36 -23.78
CA LYS A 259 33.55 -9.23 -22.53
C LYS A 259 32.40 -10.24 -22.43
N CYS A 260 31.64 -10.43 -23.49
CA CYS A 260 30.53 -11.40 -23.52
C CYS A 260 31.03 -12.85 -23.38
N LEU A 261 32.12 -13.22 -24.06
CA LEU A 261 32.73 -14.55 -23.95
C LEU A 261 33.30 -14.82 -22.57
N ASN A 262 34.00 -13.85 -21.96
CA ASN A 262 34.52 -14.00 -20.61
C ASN A 262 33.38 -14.17 -19.59
N HIS A 263 32.36 -13.35 -19.68
CA HIS A 263 31.18 -13.50 -18.80
C HIS A 263 30.45 -14.83 -18.99
N TYR A 264 30.34 -15.31 -20.24
CA TYR A 264 29.79 -16.64 -20.53
C TYR A 264 30.62 -17.76 -19.87
N ARG A 265 31.96 -17.70 -19.98
CA ARG A 265 32.87 -18.69 -19.36
C ARG A 265 32.75 -18.68 -17.86
N GLU A 266 32.77 -17.53 -17.24
CA GLU A 266 32.65 -17.40 -15.78
C GLU A 266 31.32 -17.97 -15.26
N THR A 267 30.19 -17.65 -15.95
CA THR A 267 28.87 -18.02 -15.49
C THR A 267 28.47 -19.47 -15.79
N TYR A 268 28.84 -19.98 -16.97
CA TYR A 268 28.29 -21.27 -17.44
C TYR A 268 29.33 -22.41 -17.55
N ILE A 269 30.63 -22.12 -17.52
CA ILE A 269 31.67 -23.14 -17.65
C ILE A 269 32.35 -23.37 -16.31
N ASN A 270 32.69 -22.32 -15.56
CA ASN A 270 33.43 -22.47 -14.30
C ASN A 270 32.51 -22.92 -13.13
N GLU A 271 31.18 -22.73 -13.20
CA GLU A 271 30.24 -23.29 -12.22
C GLU A 271 29.96 -24.79 -12.43
N SER A 272 30.44 -25.37 -13.54
CA SER A 272 30.23 -26.80 -13.89
C SER A 272 31.47 -27.66 -13.66
N ALA A 273 32.55 -27.10 -13.16
CA ALA A 273 33.80 -27.76 -12.80
C ALA A 273 34.01 -27.77 -11.28
#